data_c18bbb70cf49e4a014e8cd49879c5482
#
_entry.id   c18bbb70cf49e4a014e8cd49879c5482
#
_cell.length_a   1.000
_cell.length_b   1.000
_cell.length_c   1.000
_cell.angle_alpha   90.00
_cell.angle_beta   90.00
_cell.angle_gamma   90.00
#
_symmetry.space_group_name_H-M   'P 1'
#
loop_
_entity.id
_entity.type
_entity.pdbx_description
1 polymer ?
#
loop_
_entity_poly.entity_id
_entity_poly.type
_entity_poly.pdbx_seq_one_letter_code
_entity_poly.pdbx_strand_id
1 'polypeptide(L)'
;MLSGADIQFDFAGDAPAGKESFSLSPAGTDRAEAFSDFAVFVNGILTASDDEKKIPEPLLDKLYLAAEKTPDSEELLELVKGDLEEQKKPLPPRTMRLIKFAQEHPEHTQLGLLLASNLMLYALAGDTELTAEVVRLMNSLKPRTANFPADSREAKAMFAGRILLASLLASQKKYDEADKEISELLETASAEQRLQLLPLAVNVYLDARENSSDETPFLIGLFMKSDKEKFGRKFERLFDEVVSALADPATALDPSKYISYTSAIGNRKMAEAALPLLTAPLFANPDRIDSLRRLAAFYTITGQPALAARTWLKIKDLSGGKLGRTESALLAHSLYGGCFYREAASAFAEHLKAFPEDHALKPVYARAVWGSQDFAKFPEVVAAIKNPEPELLHFSSLALSLQKRYAEALGLQLKYIESLPDPEDKEEEKTFEAALMYAVLLSEKTGRVDIAENFLLPALEEEPENAEYLNLLGYIYAEAGVKTEQALELLTRALRVQPEEPAILDSMAWALYRAKDYSRAWEFIEKAMKKTGKGPVDPVILDHAGDIRLMLDDEKGALRFWKRALENYSIELDTDKVLEKIRNAEK
;
A
#
# COMPACT_ATOMS: atom_id res chain seq x y z
N MET A 1 -14.23 21.42 -11.40
CA MET A 1 -14.62 21.60 -12.81
C MET A 1 -16.01 21.00 -13.01
N LEU A 2 -17.06 21.80 -12.96
CA LEU A 2 -18.40 21.38 -13.34
C LEU A 2 -18.59 21.80 -14.81
N SER A 3 -18.53 20.82 -15.71
CA SER A 3 -18.84 21.02 -17.14
C SER A 3 -20.35 21.19 -17.27
N GLY A 4 -20.76 22.24 -18.00
CA GLY A 4 -22.14 22.66 -18.19
C GLY A 4 -23.08 21.52 -18.60
N ALA A 5 -24.04 21.27 -17.74
CA ALA A 5 -25.31 20.68 -18.12
C ALA A 5 -26.32 21.82 -18.14
N ASP A 6 -26.82 22.14 -19.32
CA ASP A 6 -27.91 23.08 -19.51
C ASP A 6 -29.16 22.61 -18.77
N ILE A 7 -29.44 23.23 -17.62
CA ILE A 7 -30.71 23.05 -16.94
C ILE A 7 -31.70 24.00 -17.63
N GLN A 8 -32.44 23.52 -18.64
CA GLN A 8 -33.60 24.21 -19.18
C GLN A 8 -34.77 24.08 -18.19
N PHE A 9 -35.12 25.20 -17.56
CA PHE A 9 -36.40 25.31 -16.86
C PHE A 9 -37.48 25.68 -17.89
N ASP A 10 -38.40 24.75 -18.14
CA ASP A 10 -39.55 24.96 -19.00
C ASP A 10 -40.68 25.63 -18.20
N PHE A 11 -40.82 26.95 -18.31
CA PHE A 11 -41.88 27.74 -17.72
C PHE A 11 -43.08 27.95 -18.68
N ALA A 12 -43.46 26.96 -19.44
CA ALA A 12 -44.63 27.01 -20.30
C ALA A 12 -45.80 26.19 -19.72
N GLY A 13 -46.47 26.78 -18.75
CA GLY A 13 -47.79 26.34 -18.28
C GLY A 13 -48.73 27.54 -18.25
N ASP A 14 -49.75 27.57 -19.14
CA ASP A 14 -50.77 28.63 -19.24
C ASP A 14 -51.42 28.87 -17.86
N ALA A 15 -51.34 30.09 -17.35
CA ALA A 15 -51.98 30.54 -16.16
C ALA A 15 -53.49 30.79 -16.44
N PRO A 16 -54.44 30.14 -15.73
CA PRO A 16 -55.84 30.52 -15.78
C PRO A 16 -56.04 31.85 -15.06
N ALA A 17 -56.69 32.79 -15.74
CA ALA A 17 -57.08 34.07 -15.14
C ALA A 17 -58.18 33.87 -14.11
N GLY A 18 -57.81 33.85 -12.85
CA GLY A 18 -58.67 33.89 -11.68
C GLY A 18 -57.92 34.46 -10.51
N LYS A 19 -58.36 35.59 -9.98
CA LYS A 19 -57.86 36.18 -8.71
C LYS A 19 -58.28 35.31 -7.56
N GLU A 20 -57.59 34.20 -7.33
CA GLU A 20 -57.58 33.57 -5.99
C GLU A 20 -56.27 33.91 -5.33
N SER A 21 -56.37 34.53 -4.14
CA SER A 21 -55.21 34.75 -3.27
C SER A 21 -54.69 33.39 -2.81
N PHE A 22 -53.69 32.86 -3.46
CA PHE A 22 -52.98 31.69 -2.98
C PHE A 22 -52.25 32.04 -1.68
N SER A 23 -52.85 31.63 -0.54
CA SER A 23 -52.13 31.59 0.72
C SER A 23 -51.37 30.24 0.76
N LEU A 24 -50.04 30.29 0.67
CA LEU A 24 -49.20 29.11 0.93
C LEU A 24 -49.44 28.64 2.37
N SER A 25 -49.48 27.32 2.58
CA SER A 25 -49.40 26.76 3.93
C SER A 25 -48.09 27.23 4.61
N PRO A 26 -47.99 27.26 5.94
CA PRO A 26 -46.73 27.64 6.61
C PRO A 26 -45.52 26.88 6.06
N ALA A 27 -45.64 25.57 5.84
CA ALA A 27 -44.58 24.76 5.24
C ALA A 27 -44.30 25.11 3.76
N GLY A 28 -45.31 25.58 3.01
CA GLY A 28 -45.15 26.11 1.66
C GLY A 28 -44.44 27.46 1.62
N THR A 29 -44.69 28.30 2.62
CA THR A 29 -44.03 29.60 2.80
C THR A 29 -42.54 29.38 3.12
N ASP A 30 -42.22 28.51 4.06
CA ASP A 30 -40.84 28.16 4.45
C ASP A 30 -40.03 27.62 3.27
N ARG A 31 -40.64 26.74 2.44
CA ARG A 31 -39.99 26.22 1.23
C ARG A 31 -39.74 27.33 0.19
N ALA A 32 -40.71 28.22 -0.01
CA ALA A 32 -40.55 29.33 -0.96
C ALA A 32 -39.46 30.31 -0.51
N GLU A 33 -39.37 30.59 0.79
CA GLU A 33 -38.33 31.43 1.37
C GLU A 33 -36.95 30.73 1.32
N ALA A 34 -36.88 29.43 1.63
CA ALA A 34 -35.66 28.63 1.49
C ALA A 34 -35.13 28.63 0.05
N PHE A 35 -36.06 28.46 -0.92
CA PHE A 35 -35.71 28.53 -2.35
C PHE A 35 -35.20 29.94 -2.73
N SER A 36 -35.82 31.00 -2.18
CA SER A 36 -35.36 32.38 -2.41
C SER A 36 -33.95 32.60 -1.85
N ASP A 37 -33.68 32.15 -0.63
CA ASP A 37 -32.36 32.26 0.00
C ASP A 37 -31.29 31.46 -0.77
N PHE A 38 -31.64 30.25 -1.20
CA PHE A 38 -30.77 29.41 -2.03
C PHE A 38 -30.52 30.01 -3.42
N ALA A 39 -31.57 30.56 -4.08
CA ALA A 39 -31.41 31.23 -5.37
C ALA A 39 -30.49 32.46 -5.28
N VAL A 40 -30.55 33.22 -4.18
CA VAL A 40 -29.61 34.32 -3.92
C VAL A 40 -28.18 33.80 -3.74
N PHE A 41 -28.01 32.70 -3.02
CA PHE A 41 -26.71 32.06 -2.85
C PHE A 41 -26.12 31.61 -4.18
N VAL A 42 -26.89 30.85 -4.99
CA VAL A 42 -26.44 30.34 -6.30
C VAL A 42 -26.13 31.49 -7.27
N ASN A 43 -27.02 32.50 -7.34
CA ASN A 43 -26.80 33.66 -8.21
C ASN A 43 -25.58 34.46 -7.78
N GLY A 44 -25.32 34.57 -6.46
CA GLY A 44 -24.12 35.21 -5.94
C GLY A 44 -22.85 34.48 -6.34
N ILE A 45 -22.84 33.14 -6.32
CA ILE A 45 -21.70 32.34 -6.82
C ILE A 45 -21.50 32.52 -8.33
N LEU A 46 -22.58 32.45 -9.11
CA LEU A 46 -22.49 32.56 -10.56
C LEU A 46 -22.05 33.95 -11.06
N THR A 47 -22.24 34.98 -10.21
CA THR A 47 -21.86 36.38 -10.53
C THR A 47 -20.53 36.80 -9.90
N ALA A 48 -19.95 35.98 -9.00
CA ALA A 48 -18.62 36.20 -8.44
C ALA A 48 -17.56 36.12 -9.57
N SER A 49 -16.57 37.01 -9.55
CA SER A 49 -15.48 36.98 -10.52
C SER A 49 -14.58 35.77 -10.29
N ASP A 50 -14.02 35.19 -11.34
CA ASP A 50 -13.11 34.02 -11.32
C ASP A 50 -11.87 34.20 -10.40
N ASP A 51 -11.56 35.42 -9.99
CA ASP A 51 -10.43 35.74 -9.11
C ASP A 51 -10.73 35.56 -7.58
N GLU A 52 -12.00 35.43 -7.19
CA GLU A 52 -12.39 35.20 -5.80
C GLU A 52 -12.58 33.71 -5.53
N LYS A 53 -11.51 33.02 -5.10
CA LYS A 53 -11.54 31.60 -4.71
C LYS A 53 -12.39 31.29 -3.46
N LYS A 54 -13.02 32.28 -2.84
CA LYS A 54 -13.75 32.11 -1.58
C LYS A 54 -15.17 32.69 -1.66
N ILE A 55 -16.16 31.86 -1.29
CA ILE A 55 -17.56 32.28 -1.25
C ILE A 55 -17.71 33.41 -0.20
N PRO A 56 -18.32 34.56 -0.55
CA PRO A 56 -18.52 35.65 0.40
C PRO A 56 -19.38 35.25 1.61
N GLU A 57 -19.01 35.70 2.80
CA GLU A 57 -19.73 35.42 4.07
C GLU A 57 -21.26 35.67 4.03
N PRO A 58 -21.75 36.80 3.42
CA PRO A 58 -23.19 37.02 3.33
C PRO A 58 -23.95 35.99 2.47
N LEU A 59 -23.27 35.37 1.50
CA LEU A 59 -23.86 34.29 0.70
C LEU A 59 -23.91 32.98 1.48
N LEU A 60 -22.89 32.68 2.29
CA LEU A 60 -22.90 31.52 3.17
C LEU A 60 -24.02 31.65 4.24
N ASP A 61 -24.27 32.83 4.76
CA ASP A 61 -25.40 33.08 5.68
C ASP A 61 -26.75 32.70 5.04
N LYS A 62 -26.91 32.96 3.73
CA LYS A 62 -28.12 32.57 2.99
C LYS A 62 -28.26 31.07 2.82
N LEU A 63 -27.15 30.38 2.57
CA LEU A 63 -27.12 28.90 2.50
C LEU A 63 -27.60 28.30 3.83
N TYR A 64 -27.08 28.78 4.97
CA TYR A 64 -27.44 28.26 6.28
C TYR A 64 -28.90 28.57 6.64
N LEU A 65 -29.43 29.75 6.28
CA LEU A 65 -30.85 30.08 6.42
C LEU A 65 -31.76 29.17 5.60
N ALA A 66 -31.35 28.84 4.36
CA ALA A 66 -32.08 27.91 3.52
C ALA A 66 -32.07 26.49 4.13
N ALA A 67 -30.95 26.05 4.70
CA ALA A 67 -30.86 24.76 5.39
C ALA A 67 -31.70 24.71 6.68
N GLU A 68 -31.86 25.81 7.43
CA GLU A 68 -32.79 25.87 8.58
C GLU A 68 -34.27 25.73 8.15
N LYS A 69 -34.63 26.29 7.01
CA LYS A 69 -36.00 26.23 6.48
C LYS A 69 -36.36 24.92 5.80
N THR A 70 -35.35 24.24 5.22
CA THR A 70 -35.51 22.94 4.55
C THR A 70 -34.40 21.98 4.98
N PRO A 71 -34.40 21.56 6.26
CA PRO A 71 -33.32 20.79 6.87
C PRO A 71 -33.15 19.35 6.36
N ASP A 72 -34.08 18.87 5.53
CA ASP A 72 -34.07 17.54 4.94
C ASP A 72 -33.66 17.55 3.44
N SER A 73 -33.22 18.72 2.91
CA SER A 73 -32.71 18.82 1.54
C SER A 73 -31.26 18.30 1.46
N GLU A 74 -31.07 17.17 0.74
CA GLU A 74 -29.73 16.57 0.56
C GLU A 74 -28.77 17.54 -0.14
N GLU A 75 -29.23 18.31 -1.12
CA GLU A 75 -28.42 19.27 -1.87
C GLU A 75 -27.89 20.40 -0.98
N LEU A 76 -28.76 20.93 -0.10
CA LEU A 76 -28.36 21.98 0.84
C LEU A 76 -27.42 21.43 1.92
N LEU A 77 -27.67 20.22 2.40
CA LEU A 77 -26.83 19.58 3.40
C LEU A 77 -25.41 19.28 2.88
N GLU A 78 -25.26 18.87 1.62
CA GLU A 78 -23.93 18.67 1.02
C GLU A 78 -23.16 20.00 0.85
N LEU A 79 -23.85 21.09 0.52
CA LEU A 79 -23.22 22.42 0.43
C LEU A 79 -22.79 22.94 1.82
N VAL A 80 -23.64 22.76 2.84
CA VAL A 80 -23.31 23.10 4.23
C VAL A 80 -22.13 22.29 4.73
N LYS A 81 -22.07 21.01 4.38
CA LYS A 81 -20.95 20.13 4.71
C LYS A 81 -19.64 20.65 4.12
N GLY A 82 -19.65 21.02 2.83
CA GLY A 82 -18.46 21.57 2.17
C GLY A 82 -17.95 22.84 2.86
N ASP A 83 -18.85 23.75 3.26
CA ASP A 83 -18.43 24.95 4.04
C ASP A 83 -17.91 24.58 5.45
N LEU A 84 -18.53 23.62 6.13
CA LEU A 84 -18.08 23.17 7.46
C LEU A 84 -16.66 22.57 7.43
N GLU A 85 -16.31 21.85 6.39
CA GLU A 85 -14.97 21.25 6.22
C GLU A 85 -13.87 22.32 6.02
N GLU A 86 -14.23 23.49 5.46
CA GLU A 86 -13.28 24.60 5.22
C GLU A 86 -13.22 25.62 6.37
N GLN A 87 -14.13 25.57 7.33
CA GLN A 87 -14.21 26.55 8.41
C GLN A 87 -12.99 26.50 9.33
N LYS A 88 -12.58 27.70 9.79
CA LYS A 88 -11.52 27.87 10.79
C LYS A 88 -12.12 28.43 12.10
N LYS A 89 -11.44 28.15 13.20
CA LYS A 89 -11.85 28.71 14.51
C LYS A 89 -11.58 30.21 14.60
N PRO A 90 -12.45 30.97 15.29
CA PRO A 90 -13.72 30.54 15.90
C PRO A 90 -14.79 30.26 14.86
N LEU A 91 -15.73 29.34 15.17
CA LEU A 91 -16.81 29.00 14.24
C LEU A 91 -17.71 30.23 13.97
N PRO A 92 -18.18 30.41 12.72
CA PRO A 92 -19.07 31.51 12.37
C PRO A 92 -20.40 31.48 13.17
N PRO A 93 -21.03 32.64 13.44
CA PRO A 93 -22.32 32.68 14.11
C PRO A 93 -23.44 31.88 13.44
N ARG A 94 -23.39 31.76 12.09
CA ARG A 94 -24.33 30.93 11.30
C ARG A 94 -24.23 29.45 11.69
N THR A 95 -23.05 28.95 11.91
CA THR A 95 -22.81 27.53 12.30
C THR A 95 -23.37 27.28 13.71
N MET A 96 -23.09 28.17 14.66
CA MET A 96 -23.62 28.06 16.01
C MET A 96 -25.15 28.16 16.06
N ARG A 97 -25.75 28.97 15.19
CA ARG A 97 -27.21 29.07 15.05
C ARG A 97 -27.78 27.75 14.51
N LEU A 98 -27.17 27.18 13.48
CA LEU A 98 -27.64 25.92 12.89
C LEU A 98 -27.52 24.75 13.87
N ILE A 99 -26.46 24.72 14.69
CA ILE A 99 -26.30 23.73 15.78
C ILE A 99 -27.47 23.85 16.78
N LYS A 100 -27.78 25.06 17.20
CA LYS A 100 -28.89 25.30 18.11
C LYS A 100 -30.23 24.90 17.51
N PHE A 101 -30.46 25.22 16.25
CA PHE A 101 -31.64 24.79 15.51
C PHE A 101 -31.74 23.25 15.49
N ALA A 102 -30.68 22.54 15.17
CA ALA A 102 -30.69 21.05 15.13
C ALA A 102 -30.90 20.42 16.52
N GLN A 103 -30.48 21.07 17.61
CA GLN A 103 -30.74 20.63 18.99
C GLN A 103 -32.23 20.83 19.40
N GLU A 104 -32.85 21.93 18.96
CA GLU A 104 -34.25 22.25 19.20
C GLU A 104 -35.19 21.41 18.31
N HIS A 105 -34.70 20.96 17.12
CA HIS A 105 -35.43 20.21 16.12
C HIS A 105 -34.78 18.83 15.80
N PRO A 106 -34.69 17.91 16.79
CA PRO A 106 -34.03 16.63 16.63
C PRO A 106 -34.76 15.66 15.67
N GLU A 107 -35.94 16.00 15.17
CA GLU A 107 -36.67 15.30 14.11
C GLU A 107 -35.89 15.35 12.79
N HIS A 108 -35.11 16.38 12.51
CA HIS A 108 -34.24 16.52 11.34
C HIS A 108 -32.90 15.81 11.56
N THR A 109 -32.98 14.46 11.61
CA THR A 109 -31.85 13.62 12.01
C THR A 109 -30.65 13.71 11.06
N GLN A 110 -30.87 13.93 9.75
CA GLN A 110 -29.77 14.05 8.78
C GLN A 110 -28.95 15.31 9.04
N LEU A 111 -29.59 16.46 9.24
CA LEU A 111 -28.90 17.69 9.62
C LEU A 111 -28.13 17.53 10.93
N GLY A 112 -28.78 16.96 11.96
CA GLY A 112 -28.16 16.72 13.25
C GLY A 112 -26.91 15.84 13.18
N LEU A 113 -26.99 14.73 12.44
CA LEU A 113 -25.86 13.82 12.23
C LEU A 113 -24.73 14.47 11.43
N LEU A 114 -25.06 15.24 10.40
CA LEU A 114 -24.08 16.01 9.62
C LEU A 114 -23.28 16.96 10.52
N LEU A 115 -23.98 17.77 11.31
CA LEU A 115 -23.34 18.72 12.23
C LEU A 115 -22.51 17.99 13.28
N ALA A 116 -23.07 16.96 13.92
CA ALA A 116 -22.35 16.20 14.94
C ALA A 116 -21.05 15.60 14.38
N SER A 117 -21.08 14.99 13.21
CA SER A 117 -19.91 14.37 12.59
C SER A 117 -18.79 15.38 12.28
N ASN A 118 -19.14 16.53 11.68
CA ASN A 118 -18.16 17.56 11.34
C ASN A 118 -17.61 18.27 12.57
N LEU A 119 -18.45 18.60 13.54
CA LEU A 119 -18.03 19.30 14.75
C LEU A 119 -17.24 18.41 15.70
N MET A 120 -17.44 17.09 15.66
CA MET A 120 -16.68 16.12 16.45
C MET A 120 -15.18 16.24 16.23
N LEU A 121 -14.75 16.48 14.99
CA LEU A 121 -13.33 16.65 14.64
C LEU A 121 -12.71 17.86 15.35
N TYR A 122 -13.46 18.96 15.42
CA TYR A 122 -13.02 20.18 16.14
C TYR A 122 -13.00 19.96 17.66
N ALA A 123 -13.99 19.25 18.19
CA ALA A 123 -14.07 18.92 19.61
C ALA A 123 -12.91 18.01 20.05
N LEU A 124 -12.56 17.01 19.24
CA LEU A 124 -11.40 16.14 19.46
C LEU A 124 -10.06 16.92 19.44
N ALA A 125 -9.99 18.03 18.73
CA ALA A 125 -8.84 18.93 18.74
C ALA A 125 -8.72 19.81 20.02
N GLY A 126 -9.58 19.58 21.04
CA GLY A 126 -9.46 20.15 22.37
C GLY A 126 -10.38 21.34 22.65
N ASP A 127 -11.43 21.58 21.85
CA ASP A 127 -12.41 22.61 22.09
C ASP A 127 -13.50 22.14 23.08
N THR A 128 -13.40 22.59 24.35
CA THR A 128 -14.30 22.12 25.41
C THR A 128 -15.72 22.70 25.31
N GLU A 129 -15.89 23.90 24.73
CA GLU A 129 -17.20 24.50 24.53
C GLU A 129 -17.97 23.77 23.43
N LEU A 130 -17.31 23.54 22.31
CA LEU A 130 -17.87 22.80 21.19
C LEU A 130 -18.15 21.35 21.55
N THR A 131 -17.33 20.73 22.39
CA THR A 131 -17.59 19.41 22.94
C THR A 131 -18.94 19.30 23.64
N ALA A 132 -19.29 20.31 24.48
CA ALA A 132 -20.57 20.31 25.16
C ALA A 132 -21.75 20.40 24.18
N GLU A 133 -21.61 21.14 23.09
CA GLU A 133 -22.64 21.27 22.07
C GLU A 133 -22.80 19.96 21.30
N VAL A 134 -21.69 19.30 20.91
CA VAL A 134 -21.72 17.99 20.23
C VAL A 134 -22.37 16.92 21.11
N VAL A 135 -22.02 16.87 22.40
CA VAL A 135 -22.63 15.93 23.36
C VAL A 135 -24.13 16.16 23.46
N ARG A 136 -24.59 17.43 23.58
CA ARG A 136 -26.00 17.77 23.61
C ARG A 136 -26.72 17.34 22.33
N LEU A 137 -26.16 17.66 21.18
CA LEU A 137 -26.70 17.30 19.88
C LEU A 137 -26.85 15.78 19.73
N MET A 138 -25.80 15.00 20.02
CA MET A 138 -25.83 13.55 19.96
C MET A 138 -26.89 12.94 20.90
N ASN A 139 -27.00 13.49 22.12
CA ASN A 139 -28.00 13.01 23.07
C ASN A 139 -29.44 13.31 22.62
N SER A 140 -29.69 14.40 21.91
CA SER A 140 -31.02 14.72 21.35
C SER A 140 -31.42 13.78 20.20
N LEU A 141 -30.46 13.27 19.44
CA LEU A 141 -30.67 12.39 18.31
C LEU A 141 -30.89 10.91 18.69
N LYS A 142 -30.32 10.44 19.81
CA LYS A 142 -30.39 9.04 20.25
C LYS A 142 -31.80 8.44 20.26
N PRO A 143 -32.82 9.08 20.88
CA PRO A 143 -34.16 8.50 20.95
C PRO A 143 -34.83 8.37 19.59
N ARG A 144 -34.46 9.22 18.64
CA ARG A 144 -35.06 9.24 17.29
C ARG A 144 -34.47 8.17 16.38
N THR A 145 -33.18 7.88 16.53
CA THR A 145 -32.48 6.92 15.70
C THR A 145 -32.62 5.46 16.16
N ALA A 146 -33.13 5.23 17.35
CA ALA A 146 -33.33 3.89 17.91
C ALA A 146 -34.27 2.98 17.05
N ASN A 147 -35.15 3.58 16.25
CA ASN A 147 -36.12 2.87 15.43
C ASN A 147 -35.73 2.74 13.94
N PHE A 148 -34.57 3.24 13.54
CA PHE A 148 -34.12 3.09 12.15
C PHE A 148 -33.69 1.66 11.83
N PRO A 149 -33.94 1.18 10.60
CA PRO A 149 -33.39 -0.10 10.15
C PRO A 149 -31.87 -0.11 10.32
N ALA A 150 -31.31 -1.21 10.84
CA ALA A 150 -29.88 -1.30 11.15
C ALA A 150 -28.96 -1.01 9.95
N ASP A 151 -29.44 -1.30 8.74
CA ASP A 151 -28.69 -1.07 7.49
C ASP A 151 -28.90 0.32 6.89
N SER A 152 -29.76 1.17 7.48
CA SER A 152 -29.99 2.53 6.99
C SER A 152 -28.73 3.39 7.13
N ARG A 153 -28.63 4.42 6.27
CA ARG A 153 -27.52 5.41 6.31
C ARG A 153 -27.47 6.14 7.66
N GLU A 154 -28.64 6.49 8.18
CA GLU A 154 -28.79 7.19 9.46
C GLU A 154 -28.38 6.32 10.65
N ALA A 155 -28.75 5.05 10.67
CA ALA A 155 -28.33 4.11 11.72
C ALA A 155 -26.81 3.93 11.74
N LYS A 156 -26.19 3.77 10.57
CA LYS A 156 -24.73 3.66 10.41
C LYS A 156 -24.03 4.94 10.84
N ALA A 157 -24.53 6.12 10.42
CA ALA A 157 -23.99 7.40 10.81
C ALA A 157 -24.10 7.65 12.32
N MET A 158 -25.25 7.28 12.92
CA MET A 158 -25.45 7.37 14.36
C MET A 158 -24.51 6.45 15.14
N PHE A 159 -24.30 5.22 14.67
CA PHE A 159 -23.36 4.29 15.28
C PHE A 159 -21.94 4.86 15.26
N ALA A 160 -21.47 5.36 14.11
CA ALA A 160 -20.16 5.99 13.96
C ALA A 160 -20.03 7.25 14.84
N GLY A 161 -21.06 8.09 14.89
CA GLY A 161 -21.10 9.27 15.75
C GLY A 161 -21.00 8.94 17.24
N ARG A 162 -21.66 7.87 17.70
CA ARG A 162 -21.57 7.40 19.10
C ARG A 162 -20.19 6.83 19.45
N ILE A 163 -19.53 6.16 18.51
CA ILE A 163 -18.13 5.74 18.67
C ILE A 163 -17.21 6.95 18.89
N LEU A 164 -17.35 7.98 18.06
CA LEU A 164 -16.58 9.21 18.19
C LEU A 164 -16.92 9.97 19.49
N LEU A 165 -18.19 9.96 19.91
CA LEU A 165 -18.62 10.53 21.17
C LEU A 165 -17.94 9.84 22.37
N ALA A 166 -17.89 8.51 22.37
CA ALA A 166 -17.19 7.76 23.42
C ALA A 166 -15.69 8.10 23.46
N SER A 167 -15.04 8.25 22.29
CA SER A 167 -13.65 8.69 22.18
C SER A 167 -13.46 10.10 22.74
N LEU A 168 -14.36 11.02 22.42
CA LEU A 168 -14.32 12.40 22.88
C LEU A 168 -14.48 12.48 24.40
N LEU A 169 -15.43 11.74 24.97
CA LEU A 169 -15.63 11.68 26.43
C LEU A 169 -14.39 11.11 27.14
N ALA A 170 -13.78 10.06 26.59
CA ALA A 170 -12.55 9.49 27.13
C ALA A 170 -11.37 10.46 27.07
N SER A 171 -11.20 11.22 25.98
CA SER A 171 -10.14 12.23 25.86
C SER A 171 -10.25 13.33 26.92
N GLN A 172 -11.48 13.59 27.42
CA GLN A 172 -11.77 14.50 28.51
C GLN A 172 -11.74 13.83 29.90
N LYS A 173 -11.32 12.58 29.98
CA LYS A 173 -11.28 11.78 31.22
C LYS A 173 -12.67 11.55 31.87
N LYS A 174 -13.75 11.67 31.08
CA LYS A 174 -15.12 11.35 31.48
C LYS A 174 -15.43 9.88 31.25
N TYR A 175 -14.69 9.01 31.93
CA TYR A 175 -14.70 7.57 31.65
C TYR A 175 -16.02 6.88 31.97
N ASP A 176 -16.79 7.33 32.98
CA ASP A 176 -18.10 6.76 33.27
C ASP A 176 -19.13 7.07 32.18
N GLU A 177 -19.08 8.28 31.62
CA GLU A 177 -19.93 8.64 30.48
C GLU A 177 -19.52 7.90 29.22
N ALA A 178 -18.22 7.75 28.95
CA ALA A 178 -17.70 6.95 27.85
C ALA A 178 -18.07 5.46 28.00
N ASP A 179 -17.98 4.91 29.23
CA ASP A 179 -18.38 3.55 29.55
C ASP A 179 -19.86 3.28 29.26
N LYS A 180 -20.72 4.24 29.59
CA LYS A 180 -22.15 4.13 29.30
C LYS A 180 -22.41 4.02 27.81
N GLU A 181 -21.79 4.88 26.98
CA GLU A 181 -21.90 4.83 25.53
C GLU A 181 -21.40 3.50 24.97
N ILE A 182 -20.21 3.07 25.38
CA ILE A 182 -19.60 1.82 24.92
C ILE A 182 -20.44 0.62 25.33
N SER A 183 -20.94 0.56 26.55
CA SER A 183 -21.74 -0.54 27.04
C SER A 183 -23.07 -0.68 26.27
N GLU A 184 -23.78 0.43 26.06
CA GLU A 184 -25.00 0.47 25.26
C GLU A 184 -24.76 0.04 23.79
N LEU A 185 -23.64 0.49 23.19
CA LEU A 185 -23.26 0.09 21.84
C LEU A 185 -22.91 -1.40 21.75
N LEU A 186 -22.16 -1.94 22.72
CA LEU A 186 -21.79 -3.37 22.75
C LEU A 186 -23.02 -4.30 22.91
N GLU A 187 -24.08 -3.86 23.59
CA GLU A 187 -25.31 -4.64 23.76
C GLU A 187 -26.09 -4.77 22.45
N THR A 188 -26.06 -3.76 21.59
CA THR A 188 -26.87 -3.66 20.38
C THR A 188 -26.10 -3.89 19.09
N ALA A 189 -24.77 -3.89 19.13
CA ALA A 189 -23.90 -4.00 17.96
C ALA A 189 -24.01 -5.35 17.25
N SER A 190 -24.15 -5.34 15.92
CA SER A 190 -23.96 -6.51 15.08
C SER A 190 -22.50 -7.02 15.15
N ALA A 191 -22.24 -8.23 14.64
CA ALA A 191 -20.89 -8.78 14.62
C ALA A 191 -19.90 -7.85 13.88
N GLU A 192 -20.32 -7.23 12.78
CA GLU A 192 -19.50 -6.27 12.03
C GLU A 192 -19.26 -4.96 12.79
N GLN A 193 -20.28 -4.43 13.44
CA GLN A 193 -20.18 -3.24 14.26
C GLN A 193 -19.29 -3.46 15.50
N ARG A 194 -19.30 -4.64 16.10
CA ARG A 194 -18.38 -5.00 17.18
C ARG A 194 -16.93 -4.94 16.75
N LEU A 195 -16.60 -5.34 15.51
CA LEU A 195 -15.24 -5.22 14.97
C LEU A 195 -14.71 -3.78 14.98
N GLN A 196 -15.57 -2.80 14.75
CA GLN A 196 -15.20 -1.38 14.77
C GLN A 196 -15.14 -0.82 16.21
N LEU A 197 -16.02 -1.31 17.09
CA LEU A 197 -16.17 -0.80 18.46
C LEU A 197 -15.14 -1.38 19.45
N LEU A 198 -14.80 -2.68 19.33
CA LEU A 198 -13.91 -3.36 20.26
C LEU A 198 -12.54 -2.68 20.42
N PRO A 199 -11.87 -2.26 19.35
CA PRO A 199 -10.60 -1.54 19.44
C PRO A 199 -10.68 -0.28 20.28
N LEU A 200 -11.72 0.51 20.06
CA LEU A 200 -11.94 1.73 20.81
C LEU A 200 -12.23 1.43 22.29
N ALA A 201 -13.15 0.49 22.55
CA ALA A 201 -13.54 0.13 23.89
C ALA A 201 -12.35 -0.35 24.74
N VAL A 202 -11.49 -1.16 24.13
CA VAL A 202 -10.25 -1.66 24.79
C VAL A 202 -9.32 -0.49 25.12
N ASN A 203 -9.12 0.46 24.20
CA ASN A 203 -8.27 1.63 24.45
C ASN A 203 -8.85 2.54 25.54
N VAL A 204 -10.16 2.81 25.50
CA VAL A 204 -10.83 3.65 26.50
C VAL A 204 -10.74 3.02 27.90
N TYR A 205 -10.96 1.72 28.02
CA TYR A 205 -10.87 1.06 29.33
C TYR A 205 -9.45 0.92 29.84
N LEU A 206 -8.46 0.79 28.97
CA LEU A 206 -7.06 0.83 29.38
C LEU A 206 -6.69 2.22 29.91
N ASP A 207 -7.04 3.27 29.19
CA ASP A 207 -6.77 4.64 29.60
C ASP A 207 -7.51 5.00 30.89
N ALA A 208 -8.77 4.58 31.04
CA ALA A 208 -9.54 4.76 32.26
C ALA A 208 -8.91 4.04 33.47
N ARG A 209 -8.39 2.81 33.26
CA ARG A 209 -7.68 2.05 34.30
C ARG A 209 -6.41 2.78 34.76
N GLU A 210 -5.65 3.35 33.84
CA GLU A 210 -4.39 4.04 34.15
C GLU A 210 -4.61 5.41 34.80
N ASN A 211 -5.68 6.12 34.42
CA ASN A 211 -5.97 7.47 34.86
C ASN A 211 -7.03 7.57 35.96
N SER A 212 -7.60 6.45 36.42
CA SER A 212 -8.51 6.47 37.55
C SER A 212 -7.78 6.91 38.82
N SER A 213 -8.27 8.00 39.42
CA SER A 213 -7.69 8.60 40.60
C SER A 213 -8.01 7.76 41.86
N ASP A 214 -7.23 6.73 42.10
CA ASP A 214 -7.29 5.98 43.37
C ASP A 214 -6.40 6.64 44.43
N GLU A 215 -6.70 7.86 44.85
CA GLU A 215 -6.25 8.45 46.12
C GLU A 215 -7.15 8.06 47.30
N THR A 216 -7.84 6.94 47.22
CA THR A 216 -8.62 6.42 48.36
C THR A 216 -7.67 5.93 49.45
N PRO A 217 -7.80 6.45 50.70
CA PRO A 217 -6.99 5.94 51.83
C PRO A 217 -7.12 4.42 51.90
N PHE A 218 -6.01 3.73 52.13
CA PHE A 218 -5.85 2.27 52.15
C PHE A 218 -6.98 1.51 52.89
N LEU A 219 -7.56 2.08 53.94
CA LEU A 219 -8.66 1.48 54.71
C LEU A 219 -10.03 1.59 54.05
N ILE A 220 -10.24 2.58 53.18
CA ILE A 220 -11.51 2.75 52.46
C ILE A 220 -11.50 1.95 51.15
N GLY A 221 -10.34 1.82 50.49
CA GLY A 221 -10.16 1.04 49.28
C GLY A 221 -10.40 -0.48 49.48
N LEU A 222 -10.36 -0.97 50.72
CA LEU A 222 -10.68 -2.38 51.06
C LEU A 222 -12.20 -2.69 50.95
N PHE A 223 -13.06 -1.67 51.04
CA PHE A 223 -14.52 -1.84 51.06
C PHE A 223 -15.24 -1.25 49.85
N MET A 224 -14.57 -0.42 49.05
CA MET A 224 -15.12 0.14 47.84
C MET A 224 -14.39 -0.49 46.64
N LYS A 225 -15.14 -1.07 45.67
CA LYS A 225 -14.57 -1.48 44.39
C LYS A 225 -14.01 -0.23 43.71
N SER A 226 -12.70 -0.13 43.56
CA SER A 226 -12.07 1.01 42.92
C SER A 226 -12.46 1.07 41.43
N ASP A 227 -12.58 2.28 40.87
CA ASP A 227 -12.85 2.49 39.43
C ASP A 227 -11.77 1.82 38.57
N LYS A 228 -10.54 1.81 39.07
CA LYS A 228 -9.41 1.12 38.43
C LYS A 228 -9.66 -0.39 38.28
N GLU A 229 -10.26 -1.03 39.28
CA GLU A 229 -10.61 -2.45 39.22
C GLU A 229 -11.81 -2.70 38.29
N LYS A 230 -12.79 -1.79 38.28
CA LYS A 230 -13.95 -1.84 37.37
C LYS A 230 -13.51 -1.79 35.91
N PHE A 231 -12.71 -0.79 35.54
CA PHE A 231 -12.22 -0.61 34.16
C PHE A 231 -11.18 -1.67 33.80
N GLY A 232 -10.34 -2.11 34.75
CA GLY A 232 -9.41 -3.21 34.57
C GLY A 232 -10.11 -4.51 34.14
N ARG A 233 -11.18 -4.92 34.83
CA ARG A 233 -11.97 -6.11 34.46
C ARG A 233 -12.66 -5.98 33.11
N LYS A 234 -13.16 -4.78 32.76
CA LYS A 234 -13.76 -4.54 31.44
C LYS A 234 -12.71 -4.63 30.34
N PHE A 235 -11.54 -4.04 30.56
CA PHE A 235 -10.39 -4.17 29.66
C PHE A 235 -9.99 -5.64 29.44
N GLU A 236 -9.80 -6.39 30.53
CA GLU A 236 -9.40 -7.80 30.45
C GLU A 236 -10.40 -8.64 29.65
N ARG A 237 -11.70 -8.45 29.89
CA ARG A 237 -12.74 -9.18 29.17
C ARG A 237 -12.74 -8.87 27.67
N LEU A 238 -12.70 -7.59 27.30
CA LEU A 238 -12.73 -7.19 25.89
C LEU A 238 -11.43 -7.49 25.19
N PHE A 239 -10.31 -7.35 25.86
CA PHE A 239 -9.01 -7.76 25.34
C PHE A 239 -8.97 -9.27 25.05
N ASP A 240 -9.50 -10.11 25.95
CA ASP A 240 -9.61 -11.56 25.73
C ASP A 240 -10.54 -11.89 24.55
N GLU A 241 -11.62 -11.14 24.37
CA GLU A 241 -12.50 -11.24 23.19
C GLU A 241 -11.75 -10.92 21.89
N VAL A 242 -10.97 -9.84 21.85
CA VAL A 242 -10.14 -9.46 20.68
C VAL A 242 -9.11 -10.53 20.36
N VAL A 243 -8.36 -11.00 21.35
CA VAL A 243 -7.34 -12.04 21.16
C VAL A 243 -7.96 -13.36 20.71
N SER A 244 -9.13 -13.70 21.25
CA SER A 244 -9.86 -14.91 20.85
C SER A 244 -10.39 -14.81 19.42
N ALA A 245 -10.88 -13.65 19.01
CA ALA A 245 -11.32 -13.41 17.64
C ALA A 245 -10.16 -13.47 16.63
N LEU A 246 -8.97 -13.00 17.01
CA LEU A 246 -7.76 -13.10 16.16
C LEU A 246 -7.21 -14.53 16.07
N ALA A 247 -7.48 -15.36 17.08
CA ALA A 247 -7.17 -16.79 17.03
C ALA A 247 -8.18 -17.60 16.19
N ASP A 248 -9.31 -16.99 15.80
CA ASP A 248 -10.30 -17.63 14.93
C ASP A 248 -9.84 -17.61 13.46
N PRO A 249 -9.91 -18.77 12.76
CA PRO A 249 -9.52 -18.91 11.37
C PRO A 249 -10.17 -17.91 10.41
N ALA A 250 -11.46 -17.67 10.58
CA ALA A 250 -12.23 -16.79 9.70
C ALA A 250 -11.84 -15.32 9.83
N THR A 251 -11.36 -14.91 11.01
CA THR A 251 -10.89 -13.55 11.28
C THR A 251 -9.44 -13.35 10.88
N ALA A 252 -8.58 -14.32 11.17
CA ALA A 252 -7.14 -14.22 10.87
C ALA A 252 -6.83 -14.21 9.37
N LEU A 253 -7.68 -14.80 8.54
CA LEU A 253 -7.54 -14.82 7.06
C LEU A 253 -8.30 -13.69 6.35
N ASP A 254 -9.05 -12.85 7.07
CA ASP A 254 -9.73 -11.68 6.54
C ASP A 254 -8.87 -10.42 6.76
N PRO A 255 -8.26 -9.83 5.71
CA PRO A 255 -7.33 -8.71 5.87
C PRO A 255 -7.95 -7.48 6.54
N SER A 256 -9.23 -7.19 6.27
CA SER A 256 -9.92 -6.01 6.83
C SER A 256 -10.18 -6.17 8.32
N LYS A 257 -10.61 -7.36 8.74
CA LYS A 257 -10.79 -7.70 10.15
C LYS A 257 -9.44 -7.71 10.89
N TYR A 258 -8.43 -8.33 10.28
CA TYR A 258 -7.09 -8.40 10.85
C TYR A 258 -6.52 -7.00 11.09
N ILE A 259 -6.58 -6.09 10.10
CA ILE A 259 -6.11 -4.70 10.22
C ILE A 259 -6.87 -3.95 11.32
N SER A 260 -8.19 -4.11 11.42
CA SER A 260 -9.00 -3.46 12.45
C SER A 260 -8.59 -3.86 13.86
N TYR A 261 -8.38 -5.16 14.09
CA TYR A 261 -7.92 -5.66 15.39
C TYR A 261 -6.46 -5.32 15.70
N THR A 262 -5.56 -5.34 14.71
CA THR A 262 -4.15 -5.01 14.90
C THR A 262 -3.94 -3.53 15.20
N SER A 263 -4.70 -2.65 14.55
CA SER A 263 -4.65 -1.20 14.81
C SER A 263 -5.02 -0.86 16.26
N ALA A 264 -5.89 -1.67 16.87
CA ALA A 264 -6.29 -1.50 18.26
C ALA A 264 -5.20 -1.85 19.27
N ILE A 265 -4.40 -2.87 18.96
CA ILE A 265 -3.42 -3.44 19.90
C ILE A 265 -2.02 -2.87 19.67
N GLY A 266 -1.78 -2.19 18.55
CA GLY A 266 -0.47 -1.62 18.17
C GLY A 266 0.06 -0.52 19.09
N ASN A 267 -0.67 -0.16 20.14
CA ASN A 267 -0.20 0.78 21.15
C ASN A 267 0.72 0.06 22.14
N ARG A 268 1.95 0.57 22.30
CA ARG A 268 2.97 0.04 23.22
C ARG A 268 2.45 -0.17 24.66
N LYS A 269 1.67 0.77 25.17
CA LYS A 269 1.08 0.69 26.52
C LYS A 269 0.11 -0.49 26.67
N MET A 270 -0.67 -0.77 25.63
CA MET A 270 -1.56 -1.92 25.62
C MET A 270 -0.78 -3.23 25.62
N ALA A 271 0.29 -3.31 24.81
CA ALA A 271 1.15 -4.49 24.78
C ALA A 271 1.77 -4.76 26.16
N GLU A 272 2.25 -3.72 26.85
CA GLU A 272 2.81 -3.82 28.21
C GLU A 272 1.76 -4.26 29.26
N ALA A 273 0.51 -3.81 29.14
CA ALA A 273 -0.58 -4.19 30.05
C ALA A 273 -1.12 -5.60 29.81
N ALA A 274 -1.12 -6.05 28.57
CA ALA A 274 -1.70 -7.33 28.16
C ALA A 274 -0.76 -8.54 28.37
N LEU A 275 0.54 -8.33 28.18
CA LEU A 275 1.52 -9.42 28.26
C LEU A 275 1.49 -10.21 29.58
N PRO A 276 1.39 -9.58 30.77
CA PRO A 276 1.25 -10.32 32.03
C PRO A 276 0.01 -11.20 32.09
N LEU A 277 -1.13 -10.75 31.53
CA LEU A 277 -2.38 -11.52 31.51
C LEU A 277 -2.27 -12.79 30.66
N LEU A 278 -1.58 -12.68 29.53
CA LEU A 278 -1.36 -13.80 28.60
C LEU A 278 -0.32 -14.79 29.11
N THR A 279 0.69 -14.31 29.84
CA THR A 279 1.79 -15.16 30.33
C THR A 279 1.48 -15.82 31.69
N ALA A 280 0.63 -15.21 32.54
CA ALA A 280 0.29 -15.76 33.84
C ALA A 280 -0.22 -17.21 33.79
N PRO A 281 -1.12 -17.63 32.89
CA PRO A 281 -1.56 -19.02 32.80
C PRO A 281 -0.43 -19.99 32.41
N LEU A 282 0.61 -19.51 31.71
CA LEU A 282 1.76 -20.31 31.27
C LEU A 282 2.77 -20.56 32.39
N PHE A 283 2.79 -19.74 33.45
CA PHE A 283 3.60 -20.05 34.65
C PHE A 283 3.11 -21.30 35.38
N ALA A 284 1.78 -21.51 35.38
CA ALA A 284 1.20 -22.71 36.00
C ALA A 284 1.29 -23.94 35.06
N ASN A 285 1.14 -23.74 33.77
CA ASN A 285 1.22 -24.81 32.76
C ASN A 285 1.86 -24.26 31.48
N PRO A 286 3.19 -24.39 31.29
CA PRO A 286 3.94 -23.86 30.14
C PRO A 286 3.55 -24.45 28.78
N ASP A 287 2.88 -25.61 28.77
CA ASP A 287 2.52 -26.35 27.57
C ASP A 287 1.02 -26.26 27.24
N ARG A 288 0.30 -25.35 27.89
CA ARG A 288 -1.12 -25.14 27.64
C ARG A 288 -1.31 -24.48 26.27
N ILE A 289 -1.72 -25.27 25.27
CA ILE A 289 -1.82 -24.88 23.88
C ILE A 289 -2.71 -23.65 23.70
N ASP A 290 -3.88 -23.56 24.37
CA ASP A 290 -4.79 -22.41 24.24
C ASP A 290 -4.16 -21.09 24.71
N SER A 291 -3.37 -21.13 25.79
CA SER A 291 -2.64 -19.96 26.26
C SER A 291 -1.49 -19.58 25.32
N LEU A 292 -0.80 -20.59 24.75
CA LEU A 292 0.23 -20.36 23.72
C LEU A 292 -0.37 -19.78 22.43
N ARG A 293 -1.56 -20.21 21.98
CA ARG A 293 -2.26 -19.64 20.82
C ARG A 293 -2.52 -18.15 21.00
N ARG A 294 -3.07 -17.77 22.16
CA ARG A 294 -3.32 -16.35 22.49
C ARG A 294 -2.03 -15.54 22.53
N LEU A 295 -0.98 -16.08 23.12
CA LEU A 295 0.32 -15.42 23.17
C LEU A 295 0.96 -15.28 21.78
N ALA A 296 0.87 -16.30 20.93
CA ALA A 296 1.37 -16.24 19.56
C ALA A 296 0.63 -15.20 18.72
N ALA A 297 -0.72 -15.16 18.82
CA ALA A 297 -1.55 -14.14 18.17
C ALA A 297 -1.17 -12.73 18.65
N PHE A 298 -0.99 -12.55 19.94
CA PHE A 298 -0.56 -11.28 20.54
C PHE A 298 0.80 -10.82 19.98
N TYR A 299 1.81 -11.70 19.91
CA TYR A 299 3.11 -11.36 19.34
C TYR A 299 3.02 -11.00 17.85
N THR A 300 2.13 -11.66 17.10
CA THR A 300 1.89 -11.32 15.68
C THR A 300 1.36 -9.89 15.56
N ILE A 301 0.37 -9.54 16.38
CA ILE A 301 -0.29 -8.22 16.37
C ILE A 301 0.64 -7.10 16.83
N THR A 302 1.47 -7.37 17.84
CA THR A 302 2.39 -6.36 18.39
C THR A 302 3.67 -6.21 17.58
N GLY A 303 3.74 -6.80 16.37
CA GLY A 303 4.89 -6.67 15.48
C GLY A 303 6.15 -7.38 16.00
N GLN A 304 5.97 -8.48 16.74
CA GLN A 304 7.04 -9.32 17.28
C GLN A 304 7.08 -10.69 16.58
N PRO A 305 7.31 -10.73 15.24
CA PRO A 305 7.11 -11.94 14.45
C PRO A 305 8.05 -13.08 14.84
N ALA A 306 9.25 -12.79 15.32
CA ALA A 306 10.19 -13.82 15.78
C ALA A 306 9.67 -14.56 17.03
N LEU A 307 9.06 -13.83 17.97
CA LEU A 307 8.44 -14.44 19.16
C LEU A 307 7.15 -15.19 18.79
N ALA A 308 6.36 -14.65 17.88
CA ALA A 308 5.20 -15.34 17.32
C ALA A 308 5.61 -16.67 16.67
N ALA A 309 6.59 -16.66 15.77
CA ALA A 309 7.09 -17.86 15.10
C ALA A 309 7.57 -18.92 16.10
N ARG A 310 8.37 -18.50 17.09
CA ARG A 310 8.84 -19.42 18.15
C ARG A 310 7.69 -20.05 18.93
N THR A 311 6.65 -19.26 19.22
CA THR A 311 5.48 -19.75 19.97
C THR A 311 4.66 -20.71 19.10
N TRP A 312 4.45 -20.40 17.81
CA TRP A 312 3.78 -21.31 16.87
C TRP A 312 4.55 -22.61 16.65
N LEU A 313 5.88 -22.57 16.59
CA LEU A 313 6.71 -23.78 16.50
C LEU A 313 6.54 -24.65 17.75
N LYS A 314 6.49 -24.04 18.95
CA LYS A 314 6.20 -24.79 20.18
C LYS A 314 4.82 -25.45 20.15
N ILE A 315 3.79 -24.75 19.63
CA ILE A 315 2.46 -25.34 19.46
C ILE A 315 2.51 -26.51 18.47
N LYS A 316 3.23 -26.35 17.34
CA LYS A 316 3.42 -27.43 16.35
C LYS A 316 4.03 -28.68 16.99
N ASP A 317 5.06 -28.52 17.80
CA ASP A 317 5.72 -29.64 18.49
C ASP A 317 4.76 -30.32 19.48
N LEU A 318 4.05 -29.54 20.31
CA LEU A 318 3.06 -30.07 21.28
C LEU A 318 1.88 -30.77 20.61
N SER A 319 1.56 -30.37 19.37
CA SER A 319 0.46 -30.95 18.55
C SER A 319 0.92 -32.13 17.70
N GLY A 320 2.11 -32.69 17.94
CA GLY A 320 2.66 -33.82 17.19
C GLY A 320 2.96 -33.47 15.72
N GLY A 321 3.38 -32.23 15.46
CA GLY A 321 3.74 -31.72 14.13
C GLY A 321 2.57 -31.25 13.28
N LYS A 322 1.34 -31.32 13.78
CA LYS A 322 0.13 -30.94 13.04
C LYS A 322 -0.42 -29.61 13.52
N LEU A 323 -0.52 -28.65 12.63
CA LEU A 323 -1.22 -27.38 12.85
C LEU A 323 -2.51 -27.36 12.03
N GLY A 324 -3.52 -26.66 12.53
CA GLY A 324 -4.70 -26.32 11.77
C GLY A 324 -4.38 -25.34 10.63
N ARG A 325 -5.35 -25.13 9.72
CA ARG A 325 -5.21 -24.25 8.54
C ARG A 325 -4.68 -22.86 8.94
N THR A 326 -5.34 -22.20 9.89
CA THR A 326 -4.96 -20.86 10.35
C THR A 326 -3.60 -20.85 11.05
N GLU A 327 -3.36 -21.80 11.93
CA GLU A 327 -2.13 -21.87 12.72
C GLU A 327 -0.90 -22.05 11.83
N SER A 328 -1.00 -22.91 10.79
CA SER A 328 0.07 -23.12 9.83
C SER A 328 0.31 -21.90 8.93
N ALA A 329 -0.73 -21.15 8.56
CA ALA A 329 -0.61 -19.90 7.85
C ALA A 329 0.07 -18.82 8.71
N LEU A 330 -0.36 -18.67 9.97
CA LEU A 330 0.20 -17.71 10.92
C LEU A 330 1.66 -18.03 11.27
N LEU A 331 2.02 -19.29 11.38
CA LEU A 331 3.42 -19.71 11.52
C LEU A 331 4.26 -19.24 10.34
N ALA A 332 3.80 -19.53 9.10
CA ALA A 332 4.51 -19.16 7.88
C ALA A 332 4.69 -17.64 7.77
N HIS A 333 3.63 -16.87 8.03
CA HIS A 333 3.70 -15.40 8.06
C HIS A 333 4.63 -14.87 9.15
N SER A 334 4.60 -15.45 10.35
CA SER A 334 5.47 -15.03 11.44
C SER A 334 6.93 -15.30 11.14
N LEU A 335 7.25 -16.43 10.51
CA LEU A 335 8.60 -16.74 10.03
C LEU A 335 9.06 -15.74 8.96
N TYR A 336 8.17 -15.42 8.01
CA TYR A 336 8.47 -14.44 6.96
C TYR A 336 8.71 -13.04 7.55
N GLY A 337 7.83 -12.56 8.41
CA GLY A 337 7.97 -11.27 9.09
C GLY A 337 9.20 -11.19 10.01
N GLY A 338 9.66 -12.33 10.54
CA GLY A 338 10.90 -12.46 11.30
C GLY A 338 12.16 -12.60 10.45
N CYS A 339 12.05 -12.51 9.11
CA CYS A 339 13.13 -12.69 8.13
C CYS A 339 13.77 -14.10 8.12
N PHE A 340 13.06 -15.12 8.65
CA PHE A 340 13.46 -16.53 8.55
C PHE A 340 12.95 -17.11 7.21
N TYR A 341 13.46 -16.58 6.10
CA TYR A 341 12.89 -16.81 4.77
C TYR A 341 12.92 -18.27 4.32
N ARG A 342 13.95 -19.03 4.68
CA ARG A 342 14.06 -20.46 4.33
C ARG A 342 13.01 -21.29 5.05
N GLU A 343 12.85 -21.06 6.34
CA GLU A 343 11.85 -21.70 7.17
C GLU A 343 10.45 -21.28 6.78
N ALA A 344 10.24 -19.99 6.45
CA ALA A 344 8.99 -19.45 5.95
C ALA A 344 8.59 -20.11 4.63
N ALA A 345 9.51 -20.21 3.67
CA ALA A 345 9.26 -20.88 2.39
C ALA A 345 8.87 -22.35 2.58
N SER A 346 9.53 -23.06 3.51
CA SER A 346 9.16 -24.43 3.85
C SER A 346 7.75 -24.52 4.48
N ALA A 347 7.44 -23.60 5.41
CA ALA A 347 6.14 -23.57 6.09
C ALA A 347 5.00 -23.22 5.14
N PHE A 348 5.19 -22.24 4.23
CA PHE A 348 4.20 -21.93 3.18
C PHE A 348 4.00 -23.10 2.22
N ALA A 349 5.06 -23.79 1.82
CA ALA A 349 4.96 -24.97 0.96
C ALA A 349 4.18 -26.10 1.62
N GLU A 350 4.44 -26.37 2.91
CA GLU A 350 3.71 -27.35 3.72
C GLU A 350 2.23 -26.97 3.85
N HIS A 351 1.95 -25.69 4.15
CA HIS A 351 0.60 -25.16 4.24
C HIS A 351 -0.17 -25.29 2.91
N LEU A 352 0.38 -24.80 1.81
CA LEU A 352 -0.27 -24.82 0.49
C LEU A 352 -0.43 -26.23 -0.07
N LYS A 353 0.40 -27.21 0.37
CA LYS A 353 0.19 -28.62 0.07
C LYS A 353 -1.01 -29.20 0.80
N ALA A 354 -1.23 -28.79 2.06
CA ALA A 354 -2.36 -29.23 2.86
C ALA A 354 -3.68 -28.50 2.53
N PHE A 355 -3.58 -27.22 2.12
CA PHE A 355 -4.68 -26.30 1.83
C PHE A 355 -4.46 -25.60 0.48
N PRO A 356 -4.62 -26.32 -0.64
CA PRO A 356 -4.31 -25.79 -1.98
C PRO A 356 -5.18 -24.61 -2.41
N GLU A 357 -6.35 -24.44 -1.78
CA GLU A 357 -7.31 -23.36 -2.03
C GLU A 357 -6.87 -21.99 -1.49
N ASP A 358 -5.84 -21.94 -0.63
CA ASP A 358 -5.34 -20.69 -0.03
C ASP A 358 -4.45 -19.91 -1.01
N HIS A 359 -5.03 -19.59 -2.19
CA HIS A 359 -4.30 -18.92 -3.28
C HIS A 359 -3.75 -17.54 -2.87
N ALA A 360 -4.39 -16.86 -1.93
CA ALA A 360 -3.95 -15.55 -1.42
C ALA A 360 -2.55 -15.59 -0.75
N LEU A 361 -2.10 -16.76 -0.30
CA LEU A 361 -0.77 -16.91 0.32
C LEU A 361 0.36 -17.13 -0.67
N LYS A 362 0.07 -17.44 -1.93
CA LYS A 362 1.09 -17.72 -2.96
C LYS A 362 2.05 -16.56 -3.22
N PRO A 363 1.60 -15.27 -3.29
CA PRO A 363 2.52 -14.15 -3.46
C PRO A 363 3.52 -14.02 -2.31
N VAL A 364 3.06 -14.17 -1.06
CA VAL A 364 3.95 -14.11 0.11
C VAL A 364 4.89 -15.32 0.14
N TYR A 365 4.41 -16.49 -0.25
CA TYR A 365 5.26 -17.67 -0.44
C TYR A 365 6.37 -17.42 -1.47
N ALA A 366 6.03 -16.83 -2.64
CA ALA A 366 7.03 -16.46 -3.63
C ALA A 366 8.08 -15.51 -3.05
N ARG A 367 7.67 -14.46 -2.33
CA ARG A 367 8.60 -13.54 -1.65
C ARG A 367 9.49 -14.26 -0.62
N ALA A 368 8.96 -15.23 0.11
CA ALA A 368 9.75 -16.04 1.04
C ALA A 368 10.79 -16.89 0.31
N VAL A 369 10.43 -17.50 -0.84
CA VAL A 369 11.35 -18.26 -1.69
C VAL A 369 12.45 -17.35 -2.26
N TRP A 370 12.11 -16.14 -2.71
CA TRP A 370 13.10 -15.16 -3.15
C TRP A 370 14.07 -14.77 -2.01
N GLY A 371 13.53 -14.43 -0.83
CA GLY A 371 14.34 -14.08 0.34
C GLY A 371 15.24 -15.22 0.83
N SER A 372 14.85 -16.47 0.59
CA SER A 372 15.67 -17.66 0.90
C SER A 372 16.78 -17.91 -0.13
N GLN A 373 16.81 -17.13 -1.22
CA GLN A 373 17.73 -17.26 -2.37
C GLN A 373 17.59 -18.59 -3.14
N ASP A 374 16.44 -19.24 -3.06
CA ASP A 374 16.14 -20.42 -3.88
C ASP A 374 15.65 -19.98 -5.27
N PHE A 375 16.59 -19.40 -6.04
CA PHE A 375 16.32 -18.88 -7.38
C PHE A 375 15.95 -19.97 -8.38
N ALA A 376 16.25 -21.22 -8.09
CA ALA A 376 15.84 -22.34 -8.94
C ALA A 376 14.33 -22.59 -8.84
N LYS A 377 13.78 -22.50 -7.63
CA LYS A 377 12.38 -22.76 -7.32
C LYS A 377 11.48 -21.56 -7.58
N PHE A 378 12.01 -20.34 -7.47
CA PHE A 378 11.22 -19.12 -7.50
C PHE A 378 10.33 -18.97 -8.74
N PRO A 379 10.81 -19.16 -10.00
CA PRO A 379 9.99 -19.03 -11.19
C PRO A 379 8.81 -20.04 -11.23
N GLU A 380 9.00 -21.24 -10.71
CA GLU A 380 7.95 -22.26 -10.65
C GLU A 380 6.83 -21.84 -9.70
N VAL A 381 7.20 -21.25 -8.55
CA VAL A 381 6.24 -20.75 -7.57
C VAL A 381 5.44 -19.58 -8.13
N VAL A 382 6.09 -18.65 -8.82
CA VAL A 382 5.41 -17.51 -9.46
C VAL A 382 4.50 -17.96 -10.59
N ALA A 383 4.90 -18.92 -11.39
CA ALA A 383 4.07 -19.49 -12.47
C ALA A 383 2.77 -20.14 -11.96
N ALA A 384 2.72 -20.57 -10.70
CA ALA A 384 1.51 -21.11 -10.07
C ALA A 384 0.54 -20.01 -9.53
N ILE A 385 0.89 -18.73 -9.66
CA ILE A 385 0.04 -17.59 -9.28
C ILE A 385 -0.77 -17.16 -10.52
N LYS A 386 -2.08 -17.07 -10.39
CA LYS A 386 -3.01 -16.71 -11.48
C LYS A 386 -2.84 -15.23 -11.78
N ASN A 387 -2.40 -14.38 -11.79
CA ASN A 387 -2.14 -12.95 -12.03
C ASN A 387 -1.08 -12.50 -11.01
N PRO A 388 0.17 -12.87 -11.24
CA PRO A 388 1.25 -12.45 -10.36
C PRO A 388 1.43 -10.92 -10.42
N GLU A 389 1.80 -10.34 -9.29
CA GLU A 389 2.18 -8.93 -9.23
C GLU A 389 3.36 -8.66 -10.17
N PRO A 390 3.42 -7.48 -10.82
CA PRO A 390 4.47 -7.14 -11.79
C PRO A 390 5.89 -7.43 -11.29
N GLU A 391 6.20 -7.07 -10.06
CA GLU A 391 7.52 -7.27 -9.48
C GLU A 391 7.92 -8.75 -9.41
N LEU A 392 6.95 -9.66 -9.19
CA LEU A 392 7.23 -11.09 -9.19
C LEU A 392 7.60 -11.63 -10.58
N LEU A 393 7.06 -11.03 -11.66
CA LEU A 393 7.47 -11.33 -13.04
C LEU A 393 8.91 -10.90 -13.27
N HIS A 394 9.26 -9.69 -12.87
CA HIS A 394 10.62 -9.17 -12.99
C HIS A 394 11.62 -10.02 -12.20
N PHE A 395 11.34 -10.33 -10.93
CA PHE A 395 12.20 -11.20 -10.12
C PHE A 395 12.31 -12.62 -10.69
N SER A 396 11.22 -13.15 -11.30
CA SER A 396 11.29 -14.43 -12.01
C SER A 396 12.21 -14.36 -13.24
N SER A 397 12.17 -13.26 -13.98
CA SER A 397 13.08 -13.03 -15.10
C SER A 397 14.53 -13.01 -14.64
N LEU A 398 14.84 -12.30 -13.55
CA LEU A 398 16.17 -12.29 -12.94
C LEU A 398 16.61 -13.70 -12.50
N ALA A 399 15.74 -14.44 -11.81
CA ALA A 399 16.03 -15.80 -11.36
C ALA A 399 16.29 -16.77 -12.51
N LEU A 400 15.55 -16.64 -13.62
CA LEU A 400 15.77 -17.43 -14.84
C LEU A 400 17.07 -17.07 -15.54
N SER A 401 17.46 -15.79 -15.53
CA SER A 401 18.76 -15.37 -16.09
C SER A 401 19.93 -15.97 -15.34
N LEU A 402 19.86 -16.03 -13.99
CA LEU A 402 20.87 -16.72 -13.17
C LEU A 402 20.99 -18.20 -13.52
N GLN A 403 19.91 -18.82 -14.03
CA GLN A 403 19.89 -20.19 -14.52
C GLN A 403 20.27 -20.31 -16.01
N LYS A 404 20.69 -19.23 -16.67
CA LYS A 404 20.96 -19.13 -18.12
C LYS A 404 19.75 -19.49 -19.02
N ARG A 405 18.51 -19.39 -18.47
CA ARG A 405 17.24 -19.61 -19.19
C ARG A 405 16.75 -18.31 -19.82
N TYR A 406 17.58 -17.69 -20.64
CA TYR A 406 17.40 -16.31 -21.12
C TYR A 406 16.13 -16.10 -21.96
N ALA A 407 15.71 -17.08 -22.76
CA ALA A 407 14.49 -16.96 -23.56
C ALA A 407 13.22 -16.88 -22.70
N GLU A 408 13.18 -17.65 -21.61
CA GLU A 408 12.07 -17.61 -20.66
C GLU A 408 12.13 -16.32 -19.82
N ALA A 409 13.34 -15.91 -19.42
CA ALA A 409 13.57 -14.65 -18.74
C ALA A 409 13.06 -13.45 -19.56
N LEU A 410 13.41 -13.38 -20.85
CA LEU A 410 12.94 -12.35 -21.77
C LEU A 410 11.41 -12.33 -21.87
N GLY A 411 10.80 -13.52 -22.01
CA GLY A 411 9.33 -13.60 -22.07
C GLY A 411 8.62 -13.06 -20.82
N LEU A 412 9.19 -13.27 -19.63
CA LEU A 412 8.64 -12.69 -18.39
C LEU A 412 8.94 -11.21 -18.26
N GLN A 413 10.12 -10.76 -18.69
CA GLN A 413 10.48 -9.34 -18.67
C GLN A 413 9.58 -8.51 -19.57
N LEU A 414 9.24 -9.01 -20.78
CA LEU A 414 8.30 -8.33 -21.66
C LEU A 414 6.90 -8.24 -21.04
N LYS A 415 6.42 -9.30 -20.37
CA LYS A 415 5.15 -9.25 -19.63
C LYS A 415 5.18 -8.27 -18.46
N TYR A 416 6.33 -8.15 -17.79
CA TYR A 416 6.52 -7.13 -16.74
C TYR A 416 6.37 -5.73 -17.34
N ILE A 417 7.07 -5.43 -18.44
CA ILE A 417 6.98 -4.13 -19.12
C ILE A 417 5.55 -3.82 -19.56
N GLU A 418 4.85 -4.80 -20.17
CA GLU A 418 3.44 -4.66 -20.58
C GLU A 418 2.49 -4.38 -19.40
N SER A 419 2.87 -4.77 -18.19
CA SER A 419 2.05 -4.56 -16.98
C SER A 419 2.34 -3.25 -16.25
N LEU A 420 3.40 -2.54 -16.61
CA LEU A 420 3.72 -1.23 -16.04
C LEU A 420 2.76 -0.17 -16.60
N PRO A 421 2.28 0.76 -15.75
CA PRO A 421 1.55 1.93 -16.24
C PRO A 421 2.47 2.85 -17.04
N ASP A 422 1.88 3.74 -17.84
CA ASP A 422 2.64 4.83 -18.43
C ASP A 422 3.23 5.70 -17.30
N PRO A 423 4.52 6.02 -17.34
CA PRO A 423 5.17 6.76 -16.26
C PRO A 423 4.58 8.16 -16.08
N GLU A 424 4.20 8.50 -14.83
CA GLU A 424 3.65 9.80 -14.48
C GLU A 424 4.72 10.77 -13.94
N ASP A 425 5.84 10.23 -13.43
CA ASP A 425 6.94 11.01 -12.89
C ASP A 425 8.32 10.45 -13.29
N LYS A 426 9.38 11.20 -12.95
CA LYS A 426 10.78 10.84 -13.31
C LYS A 426 11.30 9.57 -12.64
N GLU A 427 10.74 9.15 -11.53
CA GLU A 427 11.17 7.92 -10.83
C GLU A 427 10.55 6.69 -11.51
N GLU A 428 9.29 6.80 -11.92
CA GLU A 428 8.60 5.78 -12.72
C GLU A 428 9.23 5.67 -14.12
N GLU A 429 9.61 6.81 -14.75
CA GLU A 429 10.33 6.84 -16.02
C GLU A 429 11.64 6.06 -15.96
N LYS A 430 12.45 6.28 -14.91
CA LYS A 430 13.70 5.54 -14.70
C LYS A 430 13.47 4.05 -14.48
N THR A 431 12.41 3.69 -13.74
CA THR A 431 12.04 2.29 -13.50
C THR A 431 11.65 1.62 -14.82
N PHE A 432 10.88 2.31 -15.65
CA PHE A 432 10.47 1.84 -16.97
C PHE A 432 11.68 1.69 -17.91
N GLU A 433 12.55 2.68 -17.99
CA GLU A 433 13.81 2.61 -18.76
C GLU A 433 14.69 1.43 -18.31
N ALA A 434 14.88 1.25 -17.00
CA ALA A 434 15.66 0.13 -16.47
C ALA A 434 15.05 -1.22 -16.86
N ALA A 435 13.72 -1.33 -16.87
CA ALA A 435 13.03 -2.53 -17.31
C ALA A 435 13.25 -2.80 -18.82
N LEU A 436 13.19 -1.76 -19.66
CA LEU A 436 13.47 -1.85 -21.09
C LEU A 436 14.92 -2.25 -21.35
N MET A 437 15.87 -1.61 -20.69
CA MET A 437 17.30 -1.92 -20.83
C MET A 437 17.60 -3.36 -20.44
N TYR A 438 16.96 -3.86 -19.39
CA TYR A 438 17.13 -5.28 -19.03
C TYR A 438 16.55 -6.24 -20.10
N ALA A 439 15.43 -5.90 -20.74
CA ALA A 439 14.91 -6.67 -21.89
C ALA A 439 15.87 -6.64 -23.07
N VAL A 440 16.52 -5.50 -23.33
CA VAL A 440 17.56 -5.37 -24.37
C VAL A 440 18.77 -6.26 -24.08
N LEU A 441 19.25 -6.32 -22.85
CA LEU A 441 20.35 -7.21 -22.44
C LEU A 441 19.97 -8.70 -22.62
N LEU A 442 18.72 -9.06 -22.27
CA LEU A 442 18.22 -10.41 -22.50
C LEU A 442 18.04 -10.73 -24.00
N SER A 443 17.71 -9.72 -24.82
CA SER A 443 17.59 -9.87 -26.27
C SER A 443 18.93 -10.21 -26.93
N GLU A 444 20.03 -9.67 -26.43
CA GLU A 444 21.40 -10.03 -26.83
C GLU A 444 21.66 -11.53 -26.58
N LYS A 445 21.42 -12.00 -25.35
CA LYS A 445 21.67 -13.42 -24.99
C LYS A 445 20.77 -14.40 -25.73
N THR A 446 19.66 -13.96 -26.29
CA THR A 446 18.69 -14.79 -27.05
C THR A 446 18.76 -14.62 -28.56
N GLY A 447 19.57 -13.67 -29.04
CA GLY A 447 19.64 -13.32 -30.46
C GLY A 447 18.37 -12.64 -30.99
N ARG A 448 17.50 -12.11 -30.13
CA ARG A 448 16.24 -11.42 -30.46
C ARG A 448 16.49 -9.95 -30.78
N VAL A 449 17.20 -9.70 -31.90
CA VAL A 449 17.55 -8.36 -32.37
C VAL A 449 16.33 -7.47 -32.54
N ASP A 450 15.19 -8.04 -32.97
CA ASP A 450 13.91 -7.34 -33.10
C ASP A 450 13.46 -6.64 -31.80
N ILE A 451 13.71 -7.24 -30.65
CA ILE A 451 13.39 -6.66 -29.35
C ILE A 451 14.29 -5.44 -29.08
N ALA A 452 15.61 -5.59 -29.29
CA ALA A 452 16.53 -4.47 -29.11
C ALA A 452 16.20 -3.29 -30.03
N GLU A 453 15.87 -3.55 -31.29
CA GLU A 453 15.47 -2.53 -32.27
C GLU A 453 14.21 -1.78 -31.84
N ASN A 454 13.19 -2.49 -31.35
CA ASN A 454 11.93 -1.91 -30.93
C ASN A 454 12.10 -0.91 -29.78
N PHE A 455 13.12 -1.06 -28.95
CA PHE A 455 13.37 -0.16 -27.83
C PHE A 455 14.46 0.87 -28.13
N LEU A 456 15.56 0.47 -28.77
CA LEU A 456 16.70 1.37 -28.97
C LEU A 456 16.55 2.30 -30.17
N LEU A 457 15.82 1.92 -31.24
CA LEU A 457 15.65 2.81 -32.37
C LEU A 457 14.80 4.05 -32.05
N PRO A 458 13.65 3.94 -31.36
CA PRO A 458 12.92 5.12 -30.92
C PRO A 458 13.74 6.00 -29.95
N ALA A 459 14.46 5.39 -29.02
CA ALA A 459 15.32 6.14 -28.09
C ALA A 459 16.45 6.89 -28.84
N LEU A 460 16.99 6.34 -29.93
CA LEU A 460 17.97 6.98 -30.78
C LEU A 460 17.37 8.04 -31.73
N GLU A 461 16.05 8.04 -31.97
CA GLU A 461 15.35 9.16 -32.63
C GLU A 461 15.27 10.38 -31.71
N GLU A 462 15.06 10.16 -30.42
CA GLU A 462 15.02 11.22 -29.40
C GLU A 462 16.43 11.71 -29.02
N GLU A 463 17.37 10.80 -28.84
CA GLU A 463 18.76 11.06 -28.45
C GLU A 463 19.76 10.50 -29.50
N PRO A 464 19.91 11.12 -30.67
CA PRO A 464 20.68 10.56 -31.78
C PRO A 464 22.18 10.33 -31.50
N GLU A 465 22.72 11.06 -30.53
CA GLU A 465 24.15 11.01 -30.14
C GLU A 465 24.34 10.33 -28.77
N ASN A 466 23.37 9.58 -28.27
CA ASN A 466 23.54 8.80 -27.05
C ASN A 466 24.52 7.66 -27.30
N ALA A 467 25.74 7.79 -26.79
CA ALA A 467 26.83 6.84 -27.03
C ALA A 467 26.53 5.43 -26.49
N GLU A 468 25.78 5.33 -25.38
CA GLU A 468 25.41 4.07 -24.76
C GLU A 468 24.41 3.29 -25.65
N TYR A 469 23.35 3.92 -26.11
CA TYR A 469 22.37 3.31 -27.00
C TYR A 469 22.97 2.93 -28.36
N LEU A 470 23.83 3.80 -28.92
CA LEU A 470 24.56 3.52 -30.15
C LEU A 470 25.49 2.31 -29.99
N ASN A 471 26.21 2.24 -28.88
CA ASN A 471 27.11 1.14 -28.56
C ASN A 471 26.33 -0.17 -28.39
N LEU A 472 25.28 -0.14 -27.59
CA LEU A 472 24.49 -1.34 -27.28
C LEU A 472 23.83 -1.94 -28.53
N LEU A 473 23.20 -1.12 -29.37
CA LEU A 473 22.59 -1.62 -30.60
C LEU A 473 23.65 -2.13 -31.59
N GLY A 474 24.77 -1.41 -31.71
CA GLY A 474 25.88 -1.84 -32.56
C GLY A 474 26.51 -3.16 -32.11
N TYR A 475 26.68 -3.34 -30.80
CA TYR A 475 27.18 -4.58 -30.22
C TYR A 475 26.20 -5.75 -30.45
N ILE A 476 24.90 -5.55 -30.22
CA ILE A 476 23.87 -6.59 -30.45
C ILE A 476 23.85 -7.03 -31.91
N TYR A 477 23.96 -6.11 -32.86
CA TYR A 477 24.07 -6.48 -34.28
C TYR A 477 25.34 -7.30 -34.58
N ALA A 478 26.45 -6.88 -33.98
CA ALA A 478 27.72 -7.61 -34.14
C ALA A 478 27.63 -9.01 -33.54
N GLU A 479 27.14 -9.14 -32.30
CA GLU A 479 27.01 -10.46 -31.62
C GLU A 479 26.08 -11.40 -32.39
N ALA A 480 24.92 -10.90 -32.83
CA ALA A 480 24.00 -11.69 -33.65
C ALA A 480 24.54 -12.00 -35.07
N GLY A 481 25.59 -11.32 -35.51
CA GLY A 481 26.14 -11.47 -36.86
C GLY A 481 25.25 -10.96 -37.99
N VAL A 482 24.41 -9.97 -37.66
CA VAL A 482 23.49 -9.34 -38.63
C VAL A 482 23.82 -7.86 -38.80
N LYS A 483 23.38 -7.24 -39.91
CA LYS A 483 23.51 -5.81 -40.14
C LYS A 483 24.91 -5.23 -39.87
N THR A 484 25.95 -5.96 -40.26
CA THR A 484 27.38 -5.68 -39.93
C THR A 484 27.79 -4.24 -40.29
N GLU A 485 27.35 -3.72 -41.46
CA GLU A 485 27.65 -2.33 -41.88
C GLU A 485 27.00 -1.32 -40.93
N GLN A 486 25.76 -1.55 -40.54
CA GLN A 486 25.05 -0.69 -39.59
C GLN A 486 25.66 -0.76 -38.17
N ALA A 487 26.11 -1.96 -37.74
CA ALA A 487 26.87 -2.11 -36.49
C ALA A 487 28.10 -1.21 -36.47
N LEU A 488 28.92 -1.29 -37.52
CA LEU A 488 30.12 -0.46 -37.65
C LEU A 488 29.80 1.06 -37.71
N GLU A 489 28.71 1.46 -38.37
CA GLU A 489 28.26 2.83 -38.42
C GLU A 489 27.86 3.34 -37.03
N LEU A 490 27.01 2.60 -36.30
CA LEU A 490 26.55 2.94 -34.96
C LEU A 490 27.75 3.07 -34.00
N LEU A 491 28.65 2.10 -33.99
CA LEU A 491 29.84 2.12 -33.16
C LEU A 491 30.81 3.25 -33.52
N THR A 492 30.87 3.62 -34.82
CA THR A 492 31.65 4.78 -35.25
C THR A 492 31.05 6.07 -34.70
N ARG A 493 29.73 6.19 -34.69
CA ARG A 493 29.05 7.35 -34.05
C ARG A 493 29.29 7.36 -32.54
N ALA A 494 29.14 6.22 -31.86
CA ALA A 494 29.45 6.12 -30.43
C ALA A 494 30.88 6.55 -30.10
N LEU A 495 31.88 6.12 -30.89
CA LEU A 495 33.29 6.53 -30.72
C LEU A 495 33.55 8.00 -31.04
N ARG A 496 32.72 8.68 -31.84
CA ARG A 496 32.83 10.15 -31.99
C ARG A 496 32.45 10.90 -30.73
N VAL A 497 31.47 10.38 -29.98
CA VAL A 497 31.02 10.97 -28.72
C VAL A 497 31.97 10.61 -27.59
N GLN A 498 32.37 9.34 -27.50
CA GLN A 498 33.24 8.81 -26.44
C GLN A 498 34.43 8.02 -27.04
N PRO A 499 35.48 8.68 -27.54
CA PRO A 499 36.53 8.05 -28.31
C PRO A 499 37.48 7.14 -27.51
N GLU A 500 37.46 7.23 -26.21
CA GLU A 500 38.36 6.50 -25.31
C GLU A 500 37.66 5.52 -24.38
N GLU A 501 36.33 5.33 -24.54
CA GLU A 501 35.54 4.43 -23.69
C GLU A 501 35.88 2.96 -24.01
N PRO A 502 36.41 2.19 -23.04
CA PRO A 502 36.88 0.82 -23.28
C PRO A 502 35.78 -0.11 -23.82
N ALA A 503 34.54 0.03 -23.32
CA ALA A 503 33.42 -0.80 -23.76
C ALA A 503 33.04 -0.56 -25.23
N ILE A 504 33.10 0.71 -25.69
CA ILE A 504 32.81 1.06 -27.10
C ILE A 504 33.94 0.61 -28.02
N LEU A 505 35.20 0.72 -27.55
CA LEU A 505 36.37 0.21 -28.28
C LEU A 505 36.32 -1.31 -28.43
N ASP A 506 35.90 -2.03 -27.39
CA ASP A 506 35.70 -3.47 -27.41
C ASP A 506 34.58 -3.88 -28.38
N SER A 507 33.43 -3.21 -28.31
CA SER A 507 32.30 -3.45 -29.23
C SER A 507 32.71 -3.23 -30.68
N MET A 508 33.48 -2.20 -30.97
CA MET A 508 34.04 -1.95 -32.31
C MET A 508 34.99 -3.07 -32.73
N ALA A 509 35.87 -3.53 -31.83
CA ALA A 509 36.75 -4.64 -32.10
C ALA A 509 35.97 -5.93 -32.40
N TRP A 510 34.91 -6.18 -31.64
CA TRP A 510 34.02 -7.32 -31.83
C TRP A 510 33.29 -7.24 -33.18
N ALA A 511 32.74 -6.08 -33.54
CA ALA A 511 32.10 -5.86 -34.84
C ALA A 511 33.06 -6.11 -36.03
N LEU A 512 34.30 -5.64 -35.92
CA LEU A 512 35.34 -5.86 -36.91
C LEU A 512 35.76 -7.37 -36.98
N TYR A 513 35.84 -8.04 -35.82
CA TYR A 513 36.06 -9.49 -35.75
C TYR A 513 34.97 -10.24 -36.52
N ARG A 514 33.69 -9.90 -36.29
CA ARG A 514 32.54 -10.50 -37.01
C ARG A 514 32.56 -10.16 -38.50
N ALA A 515 33.08 -8.98 -38.86
CA ALA A 515 33.35 -8.61 -40.27
C ALA A 515 34.58 -9.28 -40.87
N LYS A 516 35.31 -10.12 -40.10
CA LYS A 516 36.56 -10.81 -40.48
C LYS A 516 37.75 -9.87 -40.74
N ASP A 517 37.69 -8.62 -40.25
CA ASP A 517 38.82 -7.68 -40.31
C ASP A 517 39.61 -7.79 -38.99
N TYR A 518 40.30 -8.89 -38.81
CA TYR A 518 40.99 -9.24 -37.58
C TYR A 518 42.14 -8.28 -37.24
N SER A 519 42.78 -7.71 -38.26
CA SER A 519 43.86 -6.75 -38.05
C SER A 519 43.39 -5.46 -37.42
N ARG A 520 42.29 -4.87 -37.94
CA ARG A 520 41.69 -3.68 -37.31
C ARG A 520 41.03 -4.03 -35.98
N ALA A 521 40.38 -5.18 -35.85
CA ALA A 521 39.83 -5.66 -34.58
C ALA A 521 40.91 -5.64 -33.49
N TRP A 522 42.12 -6.13 -33.79
CA TRP A 522 43.23 -6.11 -32.85
C TRP A 522 43.66 -4.70 -32.44
N GLU A 523 43.68 -3.73 -33.36
CA GLU A 523 44.00 -2.35 -33.04
C GLU A 523 43.04 -1.74 -32.02
N PHE A 524 41.71 -2.00 -32.16
CA PHE A 524 40.70 -1.51 -31.26
C PHE A 524 40.72 -2.21 -29.90
N ILE A 525 40.86 -3.56 -29.85
CA ILE A 525 40.89 -4.27 -28.57
C ILE A 525 42.14 -3.95 -27.77
N GLU A 526 43.27 -3.72 -28.46
CA GLU A 526 44.49 -3.26 -27.79
C GLU A 526 44.34 -1.85 -27.18
N LYS A 527 43.60 -0.95 -27.88
CA LYS A 527 43.23 0.38 -27.32
C LYS A 527 42.29 0.23 -26.12
N ALA A 528 41.27 -0.64 -26.18
CA ALA A 528 40.36 -0.90 -25.08
C ALA A 528 41.13 -1.34 -23.83
N MET A 529 42.02 -2.32 -23.96
CA MET A 529 42.85 -2.80 -22.85
C MET A 529 43.82 -1.71 -22.27
N LYS A 530 44.30 -0.79 -23.09
CA LYS A 530 45.15 0.32 -22.64
C LYS A 530 44.36 1.42 -21.89
N LYS A 531 43.10 1.59 -22.18
CA LYS A 531 42.22 2.63 -21.63
C LYS A 531 41.55 2.23 -20.31
N THR A 532 41.56 0.96 -19.92
CA THR A 532 41.05 0.50 -18.60
C THR A 532 41.85 1.06 -17.39
N GLY A 533 42.87 1.87 -17.59
CA GLY A 533 43.58 2.56 -16.53
C GLY A 533 44.43 1.64 -15.65
N LYS A 534 44.44 1.89 -14.31
CA LYS A 534 45.20 1.08 -13.34
C LYS A 534 44.45 -0.14 -12.82
N GLY A 535 43.20 -0.30 -13.18
CA GLY A 535 42.36 -1.44 -12.78
C GLY A 535 42.65 -2.70 -13.60
N PRO A 536 42.09 -3.85 -13.20
CA PRO A 536 42.11 -5.06 -14.02
C PRO A 536 41.30 -4.82 -15.32
N VAL A 537 41.80 -5.37 -16.41
CA VAL A 537 41.07 -5.35 -17.70
C VAL A 537 39.82 -6.20 -17.54
N ASP A 538 38.70 -5.73 -18.11
CA ASP A 538 37.43 -6.47 -18.09
C ASP A 538 37.62 -7.89 -18.70
N PRO A 539 37.12 -8.94 -18.05
CA PRO A 539 37.22 -10.30 -18.52
C PRO A 539 36.63 -10.54 -19.92
N VAL A 540 35.58 -9.80 -20.32
CA VAL A 540 34.98 -9.92 -21.67
C VAL A 540 35.94 -9.37 -22.73
N ILE A 541 36.58 -8.21 -22.46
CA ILE A 541 37.63 -7.65 -23.35
C ILE A 541 38.78 -8.63 -23.54
N LEU A 542 39.17 -9.33 -22.46
CA LEU A 542 40.23 -10.35 -22.55
C LEU A 542 39.79 -11.58 -23.34
N ASP A 543 38.53 -12.01 -23.23
CA ASP A 543 37.98 -13.11 -24.02
C ASP A 543 37.96 -12.75 -25.51
N HIS A 544 37.44 -11.57 -25.86
CA HIS A 544 37.46 -11.08 -27.26
C HIS A 544 38.90 -10.94 -27.80
N ALA A 545 39.85 -10.45 -26.98
CA ALA A 545 41.24 -10.38 -27.36
C ALA A 545 41.84 -11.78 -27.67
N GLY A 546 41.44 -12.79 -26.91
CA GLY A 546 41.81 -14.18 -27.18
C GLY A 546 41.27 -14.68 -28.50
N ASP A 547 40.00 -14.44 -28.78
CA ASP A 547 39.34 -14.85 -30.05
C ASP A 547 40.00 -14.17 -31.26
N ILE A 548 40.27 -12.86 -31.15
CA ILE A 548 40.94 -12.11 -32.22
C ILE A 548 42.37 -12.66 -32.47
N ARG A 549 43.12 -12.94 -31.38
CA ARG A 549 44.46 -13.51 -31.51
C ARG A 549 44.49 -14.88 -32.19
N LEU A 550 43.52 -15.74 -31.87
CA LEU A 550 43.38 -17.03 -32.54
C LEU A 550 43.20 -16.87 -34.06
N MET A 551 42.38 -15.90 -34.47
CA MET A 551 42.13 -15.62 -35.89
C MET A 551 43.32 -14.94 -36.60
N LEU A 552 44.28 -14.46 -35.86
CA LEU A 552 45.57 -13.93 -36.32
C LEU A 552 46.71 -14.97 -36.23
N ASP A 553 46.37 -16.26 -36.10
CA ASP A 553 47.30 -17.40 -35.98
C ASP A 553 48.23 -17.32 -34.75
N ASP A 554 47.85 -16.59 -33.69
CA ASP A 554 48.59 -16.50 -32.43
C ASP A 554 47.90 -17.30 -31.32
N GLU A 555 47.94 -18.63 -31.40
CA GLU A 555 47.34 -19.54 -30.41
C GLU A 555 47.89 -19.30 -28.98
N LYS A 556 49.20 -19.02 -28.87
CA LYS A 556 49.82 -18.75 -27.53
C LYS A 556 49.31 -17.45 -26.92
N GLY A 557 49.10 -16.46 -27.75
CA GLY A 557 48.46 -15.20 -27.34
C GLY A 557 47.01 -15.42 -26.94
N ALA A 558 46.25 -16.15 -27.72
CA ALA A 558 44.86 -16.50 -27.42
C ALA A 558 44.73 -17.21 -26.06
N LEU A 559 45.49 -18.27 -25.85
CA LEU A 559 45.49 -19.00 -24.56
C LEU A 559 45.85 -18.12 -23.37
N ARG A 560 46.79 -17.19 -23.54
CA ARG A 560 47.18 -16.26 -22.45
C ARG A 560 46.04 -15.31 -22.10
N PHE A 561 45.31 -14.78 -23.09
CA PHE A 561 44.21 -13.86 -22.85
C PHE A 561 43.00 -14.57 -22.23
N TRP A 562 42.59 -15.75 -22.74
CA TRP A 562 41.51 -16.53 -22.16
C TRP A 562 41.78 -16.95 -20.71
N LYS A 563 43.02 -17.38 -20.38
CA LYS A 563 43.41 -17.72 -19.01
C LYS A 563 43.32 -16.49 -18.11
N ARG A 564 43.75 -15.30 -18.58
CA ARG A 564 43.60 -14.05 -17.85
C ARG A 564 42.14 -13.63 -17.67
N ALA A 565 41.25 -13.88 -18.63
CA ALA A 565 39.84 -13.61 -18.50
C ALA A 565 39.21 -14.39 -17.33
N LEU A 566 39.69 -15.58 -17.03
CA LEU A 566 39.24 -16.40 -15.90
C LEU A 566 39.82 -16.00 -14.52
N GLU A 567 40.83 -15.11 -14.48
CA GLU A 567 41.43 -14.66 -13.21
C GLU A 567 40.52 -13.75 -12.42
N ASN A 568 39.56 -13.06 -13.06
CA ASN A 568 38.62 -12.15 -12.44
C ASN A 568 37.19 -12.61 -12.68
N TYR A 569 36.32 -12.38 -11.68
CA TYR A 569 34.90 -12.67 -11.82
C TYR A 569 34.20 -11.61 -12.68
N SER A 570 33.44 -12.05 -13.67
CA SER A 570 32.48 -11.22 -14.38
C SER A 570 31.18 -11.99 -14.58
N ILE A 571 30.05 -11.35 -14.34
CA ILE A 571 28.72 -11.93 -14.57
C ILE A 571 28.43 -12.03 -16.09
N GLU A 572 29.08 -11.21 -16.89
CA GLU A 572 28.88 -11.13 -18.34
C GLU A 572 29.69 -12.20 -19.10
N LEU A 573 30.80 -12.67 -18.50
CA LEU A 573 31.67 -13.67 -19.12
C LEU A 573 31.06 -15.08 -19.02
N ASP A 574 30.90 -15.75 -20.15
CA ASP A 574 30.55 -17.18 -20.18
C ASP A 574 31.80 -18.04 -19.91
N THR A 575 32.12 -18.24 -18.63
CA THR A 575 33.29 -19.00 -18.18
C THR A 575 33.35 -20.41 -18.74
N ASP A 576 32.20 -21.06 -18.98
CA ASP A 576 32.14 -22.41 -19.53
C ASP A 576 32.62 -22.42 -20.99
N LYS A 577 32.20 -21.44 -21.79
CA LYS A 577 32.69 -21.27 -23.19
C LYS A 577 34.19 -20.94 -23.21
N VAL A 578 34.68 -20.07 -22.34
CA VAL A 578 36.11 -19.75 -22.27
C VAL A 578 36.93 -20.98 -21.91
N LEU A 579 36.49 -21.78 -20.95
CA LEU A 579 37.14 -23.05 -20.60
C LEU A 579 37.13 -24.06 -21.77
N GLU A 580 36.07 -24.06 -22.57
CA GLU A 580 36.00 -24.90 -23.78
C GLU A 580 37.00 -24.44 -24.87
N LYS A 581 37.09 -23.11 -25.11
CA LYS A 581 38.08 -22.50 -26.02
C LYS A 581 39.52 -22.93 -25.63
N ILE A 582 39.85 -22.78 -24.33
CA ILE A 582 41.17 -23.17 -23.80
C ILE A 582 41.44 -24.68 -24.05
N ARG A 583 40.49 -25.55 -23.69
CA ARG A 583 40.62 -27.00 -23.90
C ARG A 583 40.81 -27.39 -25.36
N ASN A 584 40.18 -26.68 -26.29
CA ASN A 584 40.32 -26.94 -27.71
C ASN A 584 41.64 -26.44 -28.27
N ALA A 585 42.18 -25.36 -27.79
CA ALA A 585 43.49 -24.82 -28.20
C ALA A 585 44.68 -25.52 -27.54
N GLU A 586 44.49 -26.28 -26.46
CA GLU A 586 45.55 -27.09 -25.81
C GLU A 586 45.66 -28.51 -26.38
N LYS A 587 44.77 -28.92 -27.31
CA LYS A 587 44.82 -30.20 -28.02
C LYS A 587 45.71 -30.14 -29.23
#